data_7870167cabc30d6cc0184d47a5bb002d
#
_entry.id   7870167cabc30d6cc0184d47a5bb002d
#
_cell.length_a   1.000
_cell.length_b   1.000
_cell.length_c   1.000
_cell.angle_alpha   90.00
_cell.angle_beta   90.00
_cell.angle_gamma   90.00
#
_symmetry.space_group_name_H-M   'P 1'
#
loop_
_entity.id
_entity.type
_entity.pdbx_description
1 polymer ?
#
loop_
_entity_poly.entity_id
_entity_poly.type
_entity_poly.pdbx_seq_one_letter_code
_entity_poly.pdbx_strand_id
1 'polypeptide(L)'
;MRLQQQAAQEPATVTATLSPTGLGVLVACQILPQIDFSIVNVALDPIGHSLGAAANGLVLVVAFYALAFATLLAAGGRLGDRYGRKRLLLAGIAGFGLASGLCGLAGSLPMMLFGRLLQGACGALLMPQILATIHASLHGPRHRRAVGIYTAIGGLSVAIGQILGGWLVSADFFGLGWRLGFFVNLPICAAALILALRNVPDSRGAELRSLDFCGMGLFAAFLLCLLLPVAIGGAWPAMHWLLLGLVPAGLALWRVESALEARGERPLMPPSLFRVPGAPAGFLAQAAVTFCYSGFLFVTALCLQRNIGFSPQQSGDSFGSLGLMFFLGSMIGKRQDNGQAFVLGAIVTVAGFAGCSGYLYAYGRDLHLWQMMLGTGLVGLGNAFMLTSAYRIILSNIGAQHAGEASAAVSTMQQGCYALGTAVAATFFGRMLGQGYPTAFMATMGALCLILLVVAALVWQRQRPSRVPVDSMAC
;
A
#
# COMPACT_ATOMS: atom_id res chain seq x y z
N MET A 1 -44.77 -5.66 11.51
CA MET A 1 -43.77 -5.25 10.48
C MET A 1 -43.16 -3.85 10.70
N ARG A 2 -43.75 -2.93 11.44
CA ARG A 2 -43.16 -1.59 11.75
C ARG A 2 -42.29 -1.56 13.02
N LEU A 3 -42.31 -2.56 13.89
CA LEU A 3 -41.47 -2.64 15.11
C LEU A 3 -40.08 -3.31 14.86
N GLN A 4 -39.85 -3.93 13.70
CA GLN A 4 -38.56 -4.50 13.33
C GLN A 4 -37.64 -3.52 12.53
N GLN A 5 -38.17 -2.39 12.09
CA GLN A 5 -37.39 -1.35 11.42
C GLN A 5 -36.81 -0.28 12.36
N GLN A 6 -37.12 -0.32 13.64
CA GLN A 6 -36.57 0.60 14.65
C GLN A 6 -35.45 0.02 15.53
N ALA A 7 -35.01 -1.21 15.27
CA ALA A 7 -33.69 -1.68 15.73
C ALA A 7 -32.57 -1.04 14.86
N ALA A 8 -32.74 0.23 14.54
CA ALA A 8 -31.77 1.04 13.81
C ALA A 8 -30.66 1.43 14.77
N GLN A 9 -29.49 0.82 14.52
CA GLN A 9 -28.17 1.41 14.72
C GLN A 9 -28.07 2.29 15.98
N GLU A 10 -27.79 1.69 17.13
CA GLU A 10 -27.21 2.47 18.22
C GLU A 10 -25.96 3.17 17.65
N PRO A 11 -25.91 4.51 17.67
CA PRO A 11 -24.76 5.22 17.12
C PRO A 11 -23.52 4.81 17.90
N ALA A 12 -22.40 4.63 17.18
CA ALA A 12 -21.11 4.41 17.81
C ALA A 12 -20.93 5.39 18.98
N THR A 13 -20.69 4.88 20.18
CA THR A 13 -20.53 5.73 21.37
C THR A 13 -19.26 6.53 21.21
N VAL A 14 -19.40 7.81 20.87
CA VAL A 14 -18.30 8.77 20.76
C VAL A 14 -18.34 9.67 21.98
N THR A 15 -17.31 9.65 22.78
CA THR A 15 -17.23 10.40 24.05
C THR A 15 -17.01 11.91 23.86
N ALA A 16 -16.47 12.33 22.68
CA ALA A 16 -16.24 13.72 22.34
C ALA A 16 -16.05 13.92 20.83
N THR A 17 -16.33 15.12 20.32
CA THR A 17 -16.04 15.49 18.93
C THR A 17 -14.53 15.59 18.70
N LEU A 18 -14.06 15.11 17.55
CA LEU A 18 -12.63 15.20 17.17
C LEU A 18 -12.23 16.66 16.96
N SER A 19 -11.26 17.12 17.74
CA SER A 19 -10.67 18.46 17.62
C SER A 19 -9.79 18.59 16.36
N PRO A 20 -9.52 19.80 15.87
CA PRO A 20 -8.54 20.00 14.80
C PRO A 20 -7.15 19.44 15.14
N THR A 21 -6.70 19.58 16.38
CA THR A 21 -5.45 18.98 16.88
C THR A 21 -5.50 17.47 16.83
N GLY A 22 -6.61 16.86 17.28
CA GLY A 22 -6.82 15.41 17.21
C GLY A 22 -6.79 14.88 15.77
N LEU A 23 -7.40 15.61 14.83
CA LEU A 23 -7.30 15.29 13.40
C LEU A 23 -5.85 15.35 12.91
N GLY A 24 -5.10 16.40 13.27
CA GLY A 24 -3.68 16.54 12.94
C GLY A 24 -2.85 15.36 13.45
N VAL A 25 -3.10 14.92 14.68
CA VAL A 25 -2.45 13.74 15.27
C VAL A 25 -2.77 12.46 14.51
N LEU A 26 -4.04 12.23 14.17
CA LEU A 26 -4.44 11.05 13.40
C LEU A 26 -3.77 11.02 12.02
N VAL A 27 -3.72 12.16 11.34
CA VAL A 27 -3.08 12.30 10.04
C VAL A 27 -1.56 12.10 10.15
N ALA A 28 -0.92 12.62 11.21
CA ALA A 28 0.50 12.37 11.49
C ALA A 28 0.78 10.89 11.74
N CYS A 29 -0.10 10.20 12.46
CA CYS A 29 0.01 8.75 12.67
C CYS A 29 -0.07 7.94 11.37
N GLN A 30 -0.82 8.41 10.36
CA GLN A 30 -0.87 7.76 9.04
C GLN A 30 0.47 7.84 8.31
N ILE A 31 1.21 8.91 8.51
CA ILE A 31 2.49 9.15 7.84
C ILE A 31 3.51 8.10 8.24
N LEU A 32 3.51 7.63 9.50
CA LEU A 32 4.50 6.69 10.04
C LEU A 32 4.69 5.42 9.18
N PRO A 33 3.66 4.60 8.91
CA PRO A 33 3.84 3.39 8.11
C PRO A 33 4.22 3.67 6.66
N GLN A 34 3.77 4.80 6.10
CA GLN A 34 4.03 5.17 4.71
C GLN A 34 5.47 5.65 4.50
N ILE A 35 5.95 6.51 5.40
CA ILE A 35 7.32 7.01 5.39
C ILE A 35 8.29 5.85 5.64
N ASP A 36 8.03 5.00 6.62
CA ASP A 36 8.86 3.85 6.93
C ASP A 36 9.03 2.91 5.73
N PHE A 37 7.92 2.57 5.05
CA PHE A 37 7.96 1.78 3.82
C PHE A 37 8.89 2.42 2.77
N SER A 38 8.82 3.74 2.62
CA SER A 38 9.60 4.48 1.62
C SER A 38 11.08 4.62 1.99
N ILE A 39 11.38 4.91 3.26
CA ILE A 39 12.75 4.99 3.78
C ILE A 39 13.50 3.69 3.53
N VAL A 40 12.85 2.56 3.83
CA VAL A 40 13.47 1.24 3.67
C VAL A 40 13.86 0.96 2.24
N ASN A 41 13.06 1.39 1.24
CA ASN A 41 13.41 1.20 -0.16
C ASN A 41 14.73 1.88 -0.54
N VAL A 42 15.01 3.05 -0.02
CA VAL A 42 16.28 3.79 -0.24
C VAL A 42 17.43 3.19 0.58
N ALA A 43 17.13 2.66 1.77
CA ALA A 43 18.10 2.08 2.68
C ALA A 43 18.50 0.63 2.32
N LEU A 44 17.86 -0.03 1.35
CA LEU A 44 18.04 -1.45 1.06
C LEU A 44 19.48 -1.81 0.74
N ASP A 45 20.17 -1.02 -0.08
CA ASP A 45 21.55 -1.30 -0.45
C ASP A 45 22.52 -1.17 0.74
N PRO A 46 22.49 -0.08 1.52
CA PRO A 46 23.25 0.03 2.77
C PRO A 46 22.92 -1.08 3.80
N ILE A 47 21.65 -1.50 3.93
CA ILE A 47 21.27 -2.63 4.79
C ILE A 47 21.93 -3.91 4.29
N GLY A 48 21.92 -4.15 2.97
CA GLY A 48 22.53 -5.31 2.35
C GLY A 48 24.01 -5.42 2.66
N HIS A 49 24.76 -4.33 2.48
CA HIS A 49 26.17 -4.28 2.79
C HIS A 49 26.44 -4.48 4.29
N SER A 50 25.68 -3.82 5.16
CA SER A 50 25.88 -3.87 6.60
C SER A 50 25.56 -5.24 7.24
N LEU A 51 24.52 -5.92 6.73
CA LEU A 51 24.04 -7.20 7.27
C LEU A 51 24.55 -8.42 6.46
N GLY A 52 25.37 -8.21 5.42
CA GLY A 52 25.81 -9.28 4.52
C GLY A 52 24.64 -9.95 3.76
N ALA A 53 23.56 -9.21 3.49
CA ALA A 53 22.35 -9.77 2.90
C ALA A 53 22.42 -9.76 1.38
N ALA A 54 22.20 -10.93 0.76
CA ALA A 54 22.01 -11.04 -0.68
C ALA A 54 20.71 -10.36 -1.14
N ALA A 55 20.57 -10.12 -2.45
CA ALA A 55 19.40 -9.45 -3.02
C ALA A 55 18.08 -10.08 -2.61
N ASN A 56 18.00 -11.41 -2.54
CA ASN A 56 16.80 -12.13 -2.06
C ASN A 56 16.44 -11.79 -0.61
N GLY A 57 17.44 -11.61 0.27
CA GLY A 57 17.23 -11.19 1.66
C GLY A 57 16.64 -9.78 1.75
N LEU A 58 17.04 -8.87 0.87
CA LEU A 58 16.51 -7.51 0.81
C LEU A 58 15.05 -7.48 0.38
N VAL A 59 14.64 -8.35 -0.55
CA VAL A 59 13.23 -8.53 -0.92
C VAL A 59 12.40 -8.92 0.29
N LEU A 60 12.91 -9.83 1.15
CA LEU A 60 12.20 -10.26 2.36
C LEU A 60 12.04 -9.12 3.38
N VAL A 61 12.98 -8.18 3.48
CA VAL A 61 12.86 -7.01 4.37
C VAL A 61 11.60 -6.19 4.05
N VAL A 62 11.29 -6.02 2.76
CA VAL A 62 10.07 -5.33 2.31
C VAL A 62 8.85 -6.24 2.42
N ALA A 63 8.98 -7.50 1.97
CA ALA A 63 7.87 -8.44 1.89
C ALA A 63 7.29 -8.80 3.27
N PHE A 64 8.12 -9.01 4.30
CA PHE A 64 7.64 -9.40 5.63
C PHE A 64 6.83 -8.29 6.32
N TYR A 65 7.24 -7.04 6.14
CA TYR A 65 6.44 -5.91 6.58
C TYR A 65 5.06 -5.89 5.91
N ALA A 66 5.05 -5.92 4.57
CA ALA A 66 3.81 -5.85 3.80
C ALA A 66 2.91 -7.06 4.02
N LEU A 67 3.49 -8.27 4.18
CA LEU A 67 2.75 -9.50 4.50
C LEU A 67 2.03 -9.39 5.84
N ALA A 68 2.75 -9.02 6.92
CA ALA A 68 2.17 -8.87 8.25
C ALA A 68 1.10 -7.77 8.24
N PHE A 69 1.39 -6.67 7.57
CA PHE A 69 0.45 -5.56 7.43
C PHE A 69 -0.84 -6.00 6.71
N ALA A 70 -0.73 -6.63 5.53
CA ALA A 70 -1.88 -7.08 4.75
C ALA A 70 -2.76 -8.08 5.52
N THR A 71 -2.12 -9.07 6.15
CA THR A 71 -2.82 -10.13 6.87
C THR A 71 -3.61 -9.60 8.07
N LEU A 72 -3.03 -8.66 8.82
CA LEU A 72 -3.59 -8.19 10.09
C LEU A 72 -4.43 -6.92 9.97
N LEU A 73 -4.44 -6.26 8.79
CA LEU A 73 -5.12 -4.97 8.62
C LEU A 73 -6.62 -5.03 8.95
N ALA A 74 -7.33 -6.01 8.42
CA ALA A 74 -8.76 -6.15 8.67
C ALA A 74 -9.04 -6.61 10.11
N ALA A 75 -8.16 -7.43 10.69
CA ALA A 75 -8.23 -7.77 12.11
C ALA A 75 -8.06 -6.55 12.99
N GLY A 76 -7.08 -5.68 12.67
CA GLY A 76 -6.84 -4.43 13.37
C GLY A 76 -8.10 -3.57 13.45
N GLY A 77 -8.85 -3.45 12.35
CA GLY A 77 -10.12 -2.73 12.33
C GLY A 77 -11.15 -3.31 13.31
N ARG A 78 -11.37 -4.63 13.27
CA ARG A 78 -12.32 -5.33 14.15
C ARG A 78 -11.92 -5.29 15.62
N LEU A 79 -10.62 -5.43 15.90
CA LEU A 79 -10.09 -5.28 17.27
C LEU A 79 -10.35 -3.88 17.81
N GLY A 80 -10.21 -2.83 16.98
CA GLY A 80 -10.52 -1.46 17.37
C GLY A 80 -12.00 -1.25 17.68
N ASP A 81 -12.91 -1.83 16.89
CA ASP A 81 -14.33 -1.76 17.15
C ASP A 81 -14.71 -2.48 18.47
N ARG A 82 -14.04 -3.60 18.78
CA ARG A 82 -14.31 -4.40 19.99
C ARG A 82 -13.68 -3.82 21.25
N TYR A 83 -12.38 -3.48 21.20
CA TYR A 83 -11.61 -3.09 22.40
C TYR A 83 -11.44 -1.58 22.56
N GLY A 84 -11.87 -0.80 21.59
CA GLY A 84 -11.75 0.65 21.54
C GLY A 84 -10.66 1.11 20.57
N ARG A 85 -11.05 2.01 19.66
CA ARG A 85 -10.18 2.49 18.57
C ARG A 85 -8.96 3.24 19.09
N LYS A 86 -9.16 4.09 20.12
CA LYS A 86 -8.04 4.81 20.76
C LYS A 86 -7.04 3.86 21.37
N ARG A 87 -7.46 2.82 22.07
CA ARG A 87 -6.57 1.85 22.71
C ARG A 87 -5.71 1.13 21.66
N LEU A 88 -6.33 0.68 20.55
CA LEU A 88 -5.61 -0.01 19.48
C LEU A 88 -4.68 0.95 18.72
N LEU A 89 -5.09 2.21 18.53
CA LEU A 89 -4.22 3.25 17.97
C LEU A 89 -2.96 3.43 18.81
N LEU A 90 -3.11 3.59 20.13
CA LEU A 90 -1.98 3.77 21.06
C LEU A 90 -1.07 2.53 21.10
N ALA A 91 -1.66 1.32 21.16
CA ALA A 91 -0.90 0.07 21.09
C ALA A 91 -0.13 -0.07 19.77
N GLY A 92 -0.78 0.30 18.64
CA GLY A 92 -0.15 0.32 17.32
C GLY A 92 1.02 1.30 17.24
N ILE A 93 0.86 2.53 17.74
CA ILE A 93 1.94 3.54 17.77
C ILE A 93 3.12 3.05 18.64
N ALA A 94 2.84 2.60 19.86
CA ALA A 94 3.87 2.13 20.78
C ALA A 94 4.62 0.91 20.22
N GLY A 95 3.88 -0.09 19.73
CA GLY A 95 4.45 -1.28 19.12
C GLY A 95 5.24 -0.98 17.85
N PHE A 96 4.77 -0.05 17.01
CA PHE A 96 5.48 0.37 15.80
C PHE A 96 6.82 1.02 16.14
N GLY A 97 6.85 1.90 17.15
CA GLY A 97 8.08 2.50 17.65
C GLY A 97 9.08 1.45 18.17
N LEU A 98 8.61 0.52 19.03
CA LEU A 98 9.46 -0.55 19.57
C LEU A 98 10.00 -1.46 18.46
N ALA A 99 9.17 -1.84 17.49
CA ALA A 99 9.57 -2.65 16.34
C ALA A 99 10.57 -1.89 15.44
N SER A 100 10.40 -0.56 15.26
CA SER A 100 11.40 0.29 14.60
C SER A 100 12.73 0.30 15.34
N GLY A 101 12.69 0.42 16.66
CA GLY A 101 13.91 0.31 17.49
C GLY A 101 14.64 -1.02 17.29
N LEU A 102 13.88 -2.12 17.26
CA LEU A 102 14.41 -3.45 16.98
C LEU A 102 15.06 -3.55 15.59
N CYS A 103 14.41 -2.99 14.54
CA CYS A 103 14.99 -2.92 13.21
C CYS A 103 16.28 -2.09 13.18
N GLY A 104 16.30 -0.92 13.84
CA GLY A 104 17.49 -0.06 13.93
C GLY A 104 18.66 -0.71 14.67
N LEU A 105 18.39 -1.57 15.64
CA LEU A 105 19.38 -2.33 16.40
C LEU A 105 19.80 -3.64 15.71
N ALA A 106 19.20 -3.98 14.55
CA ALA A 106 19.46 -5.27 13.92
C ALA A 106 20.94 -5.44 13.55
N GLY A 107 21.54 -6.51 14.07
CA GLY A 107 22.90 -6.98 13.76
C GLY A 107 22.89 -8.16 12.77
N SER A 108 21.73 -8.66 12.38
CA SER A 108 21.59 -9.78 11.45
C SER A 108 20.29 -9.67 10.63
N LEU A 109 20.27 -10.31 9.46
CA LEU A 109 19.07 -10.34 8.61
C LEU A 109 17.85 -10.97 9.32
N PRO A 110 17.95 -12.11 10.04
CA PRO A 110 16.80 -12.66 10.77
C PRO A 110 16.21 -11.68 11.80
N MET A 111 17.04 -10.95 12.53
CA MET A 111 16.58 -9.94 13.49
C MET A 111 15.85 -8.80 12.77
N MET A 112 16.37 -8.34 11.64
CA MET A 112 15.72 -7.35 10.79
C MET A 112 14.36 -7.86 10.31
N LEU A 113 14.27 -9.08 9.79
CA LEU A 113 13.03 -9.67 9.28
C LEU A 113 11.97 -9.81 10.38
N PHE A 114 12.38 -10.22 11.58
CA PHE A 114 11.48 -10.29 12.72
C PHE A 114 10.97 -8.90 13.14
N GLY A 115 11.85 -7.91 13.18
CA GLY A 115 11.47 -6.50 13.43
C GLY A 115 10.48 -5.98 12.38
N ARG A 116 10.69 -6.28 11.09
CA ARG A 116 9.80 -5.90 9.99
C ARG A 116 8.43 -6.56 10.11
N LEU A 117 8.38 -7.83 10.51
CA LEU A 117 7.12 -8.54 10.76
C LEU A 117 6.31 -7.86 11.88
N LEU A 118 6.96 -7.57 13.02
CA LEU A 118 6.33 -6.86 14.14
C LEU A 118 5.88 -5.45 13.74
N GLN A 119 6.70 -4.73 13.00
CA GLN A 119 6.41 -3.38 12.55
C GLN A 119 5.20 -3.35 11.61
N GLY A 120 5.11 -4.30 10.66
CA GLY A 120 3.95 -4.48 9.79
C GLY A 120 2.68 -4.82 10.58
N ALA A 121 2.77 -5.70 11.58
CA ALA A 121 1.67 -6.03 12.47
C ALA A 121 1.16 -4.81 13.25
N CYS A 122 2.05 -4.01 13.80
CA CYS A 122 1.70 -2.80 14.55
C CYS A 122 1.10 -1.72 13.62
N GLY A 123 1.62 -1.56 12.40
CA GLY A 123 1.05 -0.70 11.38
C GLY A 123 -0.38 -1.10 11.00
N ALA A 124 -0.64 -2.41 10.92
CA ALA A 124 -1.96 -2.96 10.66
C ALA A 124 -2.97 -2.70 11.80
N LEU A 125 -2.51 -2.63 13.04
CA LEU A 125 -3.36 -2.22 14.17
C LEU A 125 -3.67 -0.72 14.14
N LEU A 126 -2.71 0.10 13.73
CA LEU A 126 -2.78 1.57 13.78
C LEU A 126 -3.67 2.14 12.65
N MET A 127 -3.46 1.73 11.41
CA MET A 127 -4.04 2.39 10.23
C MET A 127 -5.58 2.38 10.19
N PRO A 128 -6.30 1.28 10.47
CA PRO A 128 -7.75 1.28 10.44
C PRO A 128 -8.38 2.21 11.46
N GLN A 129 -7.72 2.43 12.62
CA GLN A 129 -8.24 3.25 13.70
C GLN A 129 -8.34 4.72 13.31
N ILE A 130 -7.43 5.18 12.45
CA ILE A 130 -7.37 6.57 12.00
C ILE A 130 -8.65 6.92 11.24
N LEU A 131 -8.92 6.19 10.16
CA LEU A 131 -10.09 6.46 9.32
C LEU A 131 -11.39 6.16 10.05
N ALA A 132 -11.44 5.07 10.84
CA ALA A 132 -12.61 4.72 11.65
C ALA A 132 -12.94 5.79 12.70
N THR A 133 -11.93 6.41 13.33
CA THR A 133 -12.14 7.52 14.27
C THR A 133 -12.63 8.78 13.55
N ILE A 134 -12.08 9.10 12.37
CA ILE A 134 -12.54 10.22 11.53
C ILE A 134 -14.02 10.04 11.16
N HIS A 135 -14.40 8.83 10.69
CA HIS A 135 -15.78 8.53 10.31
C HIS A 135 -16.76 8.58 11.48
N ALA A 136 -16.35 8.12 12.66
CA ALA A 136 -17.19 8.12 13.85
C ALA A 136 -17.38 9.53 14.45
N SER A 137 -16.35 10.39 14.37
CA SER A 137 -16.31 11.66 15.11
C SER A 137 -16.66 12.89 14.28
N LEU A 138 -16.66 12.79 12.95
CA LEU A 138 -16.90 13.92 12.03
C LEU A 138 -18.02 13.61 11.04
N HIS A 139 -18.84 14.65 10.76
CA HIS A 139 -19.97 14.54 9.82
C HIS A 139 -19.97 15.72 8.83
N GLY A 140 -20.70 15.55 7.73
CA GLY A 140 -20.93 16.61 6.73
C GLY A 140 -19.65 17.17 6.08
N PRO A 141 -19.54 18.51 5.95
CA PRO A 141 -18.39 19.17 5.30
C PRO A 141 -17.06 18.91 6.02
N ARG A 142 -17.06 18.83 7.35
CA ARG A 142 -15.86 18.54 8.17
C ARG A 142 -15.31 17.16 7.89
N HIS A 143 -16.19 16.17 7.78
CA HIS A 143 -15.82 14.79 7.43
C HIS A 143 -15.17 14.75 6.03
N ARG A 144 -15.82 15.35 5.01
CA ARG A 144 -15.28 15.39 3.63
C ARG A 144 -13.89 16.02 3.58
N ARG A 145 -13.69 17.13 4.32
CA ARG A 145 -12.39 17.80 4.42
C ARG A 145 -11.34 16.93 5.10
N ALA A 146 -11.68 16.27 6.20
CA ALA A 146 -10.76 15.38 6.93
C ALA A 146 -10.30 14.19 6.08
N VAL A 147 -11.22 13.52 5.37
CA VAL A 147 -10.90 12.43 4.45
C VAL A 147 -10.05 12.93 3.28
N GLY A 148 -10.32 14.13 2.76
CA GLY A 148 -9.51 14.76 1.73
C GLY A 148 -8.06 15.01 2.18
N ILE A 149 -7.86 15.53 3.40
CA ILE A 149 -6.53 15.73 3.99
C ILE A 149 -5.82 14.38 4.19
N TYR A 150 -6.52 13.39 4.76
CA TYR A 150 -6.00 12.04 4.94
C TYR A 150 -5.47 11.46 3.62
N THR A 151 -6.25 11.53 2.54
CA THR A 151 -5.86 10.99 1.24
C THR A 151 -4.69 11.75 0.62
N ALA A 152 -4.69 13.09 0.69
CA ALA A 152 -3.64 13.92 0.13
C ALA A 152 -2.28 13.67 0.82
N ILE A 153 -2.29 13.59 2.16
CA ILE A 153 -1.08 13.33 2.95
C ILE A 153 -0.57 11.91 2.74
N GLY A 154 -1.48 10.92 2.58
CA GLY A 154 -1.07 9.55 2.26
C GLY A 154 -0.22 9.47 0.98
N GLY A 155 -0.61 10.18 -0.07
CA GLY A 155 0.16 10.23 -1.31
C GLY A 155 1.50 10.96 -1.18
N LEU A 156 1.51 12.07 -0.44
CA LEU A 156 2.72 12.89 -0.24
C LEU A 156 3.75 12.16 0.66
N SER A 157 3.28 11.34 1.60
CA SER A 157 4.12 10.62 2.56
C SER A 157 5.16 9.72 1.89
N VAL A 158 4.84 9.13 0.73
CA VAL A 158 5.75 8.26 0.00
C VAL A 158 6.97 9.06 -0.50
N ALA A 159 6.74 10.23 -1.09
CA ALA A 159 7.83 11.08 -1.58
C ALA A 159 8.65 11.67 -0.43
N ILE A 160 7.98 12.14 0.63
CA ILE A 160 8.66 12.62 1.84
C ILE A 160 9.54 11.51 2.41
N GLY A 161 9.04 10.27 2.46
CA GLY A 161 9.79 9.13 2.97
C GLY A 161 11.02 8.78 2.14
N GLN A 162 10.94 8.88 0.81
CA GLN A 162 12.08 8.65 -0.08
C GLN A 162 13.17 9.72 0.13
N ILE A 163 12.80 11.00 0.13
CA ILE A 163 13.74 12.10 0.33
C ILE A 163 14.35 12.06 1.73
N LEU A 164 13.49 11.95 2.75
CA LEU A 164 13.93 11.89 4.14
C LEU A 164 14.82 10.66 4.40
N GLY A 165 14.45 9.52 3.83
CA GLY A 165 15.23 8.29 3.93
C GLY A 165 16.61 8.45 3.30
N GLY A 166 16.66 9.00 2.09
CA GLY A 166 17.92 9.27 1.40
C GLY A 166 18.82 10.21 2.20
N TRP A 167 18.26 11.29 2.72
CA TRP A 167 19.00 12.25 3.55
C TRP A 167 19.50 11.63 4.87
N LEU A 168 18.65 10.91 5.62
CA LEU A 168 19.03 10.28 6.87
C LEU A 168 20.16 9.25 6.70
N VAL A 169 20.07 8.43 5.65
CA VAL A 169 21.07 7.41 5.34
C VAL A 169 22.40 8.06 4.93
N SER A 170 22.37 9.12 4.12
CA SER A 170 23.57 9.80 3.62
C SER A 170 24.21 10.71 4.66
N ALA A 171 23.43 11.31 5.56
CA ALA A 171 23.94 12.18 6.59
C ALA A 171 24.74 11.42 7.67
N ASP A 172 24.54 10.12 7.79
CA ASP A 172 25.29 9.18 8.66
C ASP A 172 25.57 9.73 10.07
N PHE A 173 24.59 10.43 10.68
CA PHE A 173 24.75 10.97 12.01
C PHE A 173 25.18 9.88 13.01
N PHE A 174 26.25 10.12 13.71
CA PHE A 174 26.82 9.22 14.71
C PHE A 174 27.30 7.86 14.16
N GLY A 175 27.55 7.72 12.86
CA GLY A 175 27.92 6.45 12.25
C GLY A 175 26.79 5.43 12.18
N LEU A 176 25.53 5.87 12.32
CA LEU A 176 24.35 5.00 12.35
C LEU A 176 23.84 4.65 10.94
N GLY A 177 24.18 5.45 9.92
CA GLY A 177 23.80 5.20 8.52
C GLY A 177 22.31 4.91 8.34
N TRP A 178 21.99 3.77 7.72
CA TRP A 178 20.62 3.32 7.48
C TRP A 178 19.76 3.11 8.75
N ARG A 179 20.40 2.88 9.91
CA ARG A 179 19.71 2.69 11.19
C ARG A 179 18.92 3.93 11.61
N LEU A 180 19.37 5.12 11.20
CA LEU A 180 18.67 6.37 11.45
C LEU A 180 17.27 6.38 10.82
N GLY A 181 17.09 5.71 9.68
CA GLY A 181 15.78 5.57 9.04
C GLY A 181 14.73 4.86 9.92
N PHE A 182 15.20 3.98 10.82
CA PHE A 182 14.33 3.33 11.79
C PHE A 182 14.26 4.12 13.10
N PHE A 183 15.38 4.64 13.60
CA PHE A 183 15.42 5.36 14.88
C PHE A 183 14.63 6.68 14.83
N VAL A 184 14.50 7.32 13.67
CA VAL A 184 13.66 8.52 13.51
C VAL A 184 12.19 8.28 13.89
N ASN A 185 11.72 7.04 13.76
CA ASN A 185 10.36 6.67 14.15
C ASN A 185 10.13 6.70 15.67
N LEU A 186 11.19 6.52 16.50
CA LEU A 186 11.06 6.50 17.96
C LEU A 186 10.56 7.83 18.53
N PRO A 187 11.23 8.97 18.29
CA PRO A 187 10.76 10.26 18.78
C PRO A 187 9.40 10.65 18.17
N ILE A 188 9.14 10.30 16.90
CA ILE A 188 7.86 10.57 16.26
C ILE A 188 6.75 9.75 16.93
N CYS A 189 6.98 8.45 17.19
CA CYS A 189 6.02 7.60 17.90
C CYS A 189 5.79 8.08 19.33
N ALA A 190 6.83 8.49 20.06
CA ALA A 190 6.70 9.02 21.41
C ALA A 190 5.84 10.30 21.43
N ALA A 191 6.10 11.25 20.52
CA ALA A 191 5.31 12.45 20.38
C ALA A 191 3.85 12.14 19.97
N ALA A 192 3.67 11.25 18.97
CA ALA A 192 2.35 10.83 18.52
C ALA A 192 1.55 10.14 19.63
N LEU A 193 2.21 9.31 20.46
CA LEU A 193 1.59 8.64 21.59
C LEU A 193 1.06 9.64 22.63
N ILE A 194 1.91 10.59 23.05
CA ILE A 194 1.54 11.64 24.01
C ILE A 194 0.40 12.50 23.47
N LEU A 195 0.49 12.91 22.21
CA LEU A 195 -0.54 13.75 21.60
C LEU A 195 -1.84 12.98 21.37
N ALA A 196 -1.80 11.69 20.98
CA ALA A 196 -2.98 10.86 20.82
C ALA A 196 -3.69 10.58 22.14
N LEU A 197 -2.93 10.36 23.23
CA LEU A 197 -3.50 10.21 24.58
C LEU A 197 -4.37 11.42 24.98
N ARG A 198 -3.93 12.63 24.62
CA ARG A 198 -4.61 13.88 25.03
C ARG A 198 -5.71 14.33 24.07
N ASN A 199 -5.55 14.11 22.75
CA ASN A 199 -6.36 14.78 21.74
C ASN A 199 -7.28 13.85 20.92
N VAL A 200 -7.07 12.53 20.96
CA VAL A 200 -7.91 11.57 20.23
C VAL A 200 -9.02 11.09 21.15
N PRO A 201 -10.32 11.25 20.76
CA PRO A 201 -11.44 10.77 21.55
C PRO A 201 -11.49 9.23 21.57
N ASP A 202 -12.00 8.65 22.63
CA ASP A 202 -12.32 7.23 22.64
C ASP A 202 -13.60 6.98 21.84
N SER A 203 -13.59 5.92 21.04
CA SER A 203 -14.73 5.48 20.28
C SER A 203 -14.71 3.97 20.10
N ARG A 204 -15.88 3.36 20.02
CA ARG A 204 -16.04 1.93 19.80
C ARG A 204 -17.04 1.70 18.69
N GLY A 205 -16.98 0.53 18.05
CA GLY A 205 -18.01 0.10 17.12
C GLY A 205 -19.33 -0.16 17.85
N ALA A 206 -20.46 0.08 17.18
CA ALA A 206 -21.79 -0.17 17.73
C ALA A 206 -22.09 -1.67 17.96
N GLU A 207 -21.41 -2.55 17.23
CA GLU A 207 -21.60 -3.99 17.31
C GLU A 207 -20.30 -4.71 17.69
N LEU A 208 -20.40 -5.68 18.61
CA LEU A 208 -19.32 -6.62 18.92
C LEU A 208 -19.18 -7.60 17.74
N ARG A 209 -18.22 -7.36 16.87
CA ARG A 209 -17.99 -8.17 15.68
C ARG A 209 -17.13 -9.38 16.00
N SER A 210 -17.49 -10.54 15.44
CA SER A 210 -16.65 -11.75 15.51
C SER A 210 -15.34 -11.52 14.75
N LEU A 211 -14.25 -12.05 15.30
CA LEU A 211 -12.95 -12.06 14.62
C LEU A 211 -12.90 -13.31 13.75
N ASP A 212 -12.75 -13.10 12.45
CA ASP A 212 -12.56 -14.19 11.49
C ASP A 212 -11.10 -14.65 11.48
N PHE A 213 -10.70 -15.37 12.53
CA PHE A 213 -9.35 -15.92 12.63
C PHE A 213 -9.06 -16.93 11.52
N CYS A 214 -10.10 -17.67 11.07
CA CYS A 214 -9.95 -18.67 10.01
C CYS A 214 -9.67 -18.00 8.66
N GLY A 215 -10.47 -17.00 8.27
CA GLY A 215 -10.24 -16.22 7.06
C GLY A 215 -8.91 -15.50 7.06
N MET A 216 -8.51 -14.93 8.21
CA MET A 216 -7.19 -14.30 8.38
C MET A 216 -6.04 -15.30 8.18
N GLY A 217 -6.13 -16.48 8.80
CA GLY A 217 -5.12 -17.54 8.68
C GLY A 217 -5.01 -18.07 7.24
N LEU A 218 -6.16 -18.29 6.57
CA LEU A 218 -6.20 -18.72 5.17
C LEU A 218 -5.68 -17.64 4.22
N PHE A 219 -5.98 -16.36 4.47
CA PHE A 219 -5.43 -15.26 3.68
C PHE A 219 -3.92 -15.12 3.86
N ALA A 220 -3.42 -15.27 5.10
CA ALA A 220 -1.98 -15.33 5.36
C ALA A 220 -1.32 -16.51 4.63
N ALA A 221 -1.92 -17.71 4.71
CA ALA A 221 -1.43 -18.88 4.00
C ALA A 221 -1.42 -18.67 2.49
N PHE A 222 -2.49 -18.11 1.92
CA PHE A 222 -2.56 -17.76 0.50
C PHE A 222 -1.44 -16.81 0.08
N LEU A 223 -1.22 -15.72 0.84
CA LEU A 223 -0.15 -14.77 0.57
C LEU A 223 1.24 -15.40 0.73
N LEU A 224 1.46 -16.24 1.74
CA LEU A 224 2.72 -16.96 1.93
C LEU A 224 3.00 -17.92 0.78
N CYS A 225 1.99 -18.70 0.34
CA CYS A 225 2.11 -19.59 -0.80
C CYS A 225 2.46 -18.84 -2.10
N LEU A 226 2.08 -17.59 -2.22
CA LEU A 226 2.38 -16.75 -3.38
C LEU A 226 3.74 -16.05 -3.26
N LEU A 227 4.03 -15.46 -2.10
CA LEU A 227 5.19 -14.56 -1.91
C LEU A 227 6.51 -15.32 -1.70
N LEU A 228 6.52 -16.40 -0.88
CA LEU A 228 7.76 -17.11 -0.55
C LEU A 228 8.42 -17.75 -1.77
N PRO A 229 7.70 -18.46 -2.66
CA PRO A 229 8.29 -19.01 -3.88
C PRO A 229 8.93 -17.95 -4.76
N VAL A 230 8.30 -16.79 -4.86
CA VAL A 230 8.80 -15.68 -5.68
C VAL A 230 10.02 -15.03 -5.02
N ALA A 231 9.96 -14.76 -3.70
CA ALA A 231 11.00 -14.03 -3.00
C ALA A 231 12.29 -14.84 -2.80
N ILE A 232 12.18 -16.13 -2.47
CA ILE A 232 13.34 -16.97 -2.10
C ILE A 232 13.44 -18.27 -2.88
N GLY A 233 12.52 -18.58 -3.79
CA GLY A 233 12.51 -19.82 -4.57
C GLY A 233 13.78 -20.01 -5.42
N GLY A 234 14.45 -18.94 -5.83
CA GLY A 234 15.71 -18.99 -6.53
C GLY A 234 16.87 -19.54 -5.67
N ALA A 235 16.89 -19.20 -4.37
CA ALA A 235 17.86 -19.71 -3.41
C ALA A 235 17.44 -21.07 -2.81
N TRP A 236 16.15 -21.29 -2.66
CA TRP A 236 15.55 -22.49 -2.05
C TRP A 236 14.46 -23.08 -2.96
N PRO A 237 14.83 -23.91 -3.95
CA PRO A 237 13.89 -24.45 -4.94
C PRO A 237 12.68 -25.17 -4.34
N ALA A 238 12.84 -25.80 -3.16
CA ALA A 238 11.76 -26.44 -2.44
C ALA A 238 10.58 -25.48 -2.12
N MET A 239 10.82 -24.17 -2.06
CA MET A 239 9.74 -23.19 -1.82
C MET A 239 8.71 -23.17 -2.97
N HIS A 240 9.08 -23.58 -4.19
CA HIS A 240 8.14 -23.65 -5.31
C HIS A 240 6.98 -24.64 -5.07
N TRP A 241 7.16 -25.65 -4.21
CA TRP A 241 6.07 -26.55 -3.82
C TRP A 241 4.91 -25.82 -3.10
N LEU A 242 5.18 -24.68 -2.47
CA LEU A 242 4.14 -23.84 -1.86
C LEU A 242 3.13 -23.31 -2.89
N LEU A 243 3.50 -23.19 -4.17
CA LEU A 243 2.57 -22.81 -5.23
C LEU A 243 1.41 -23.81 -5.38
N LEU A 244 1.62 -25.07 -5.05
CA LEU A 244 0.55 -26.07 -5.04
C LEU A 244 -0.50 -25.76 -3.95
N GLY A 245 -0.10 -25.10 -2.89
CA GLY A 245 -1.00 -24.63 -1.82
C GLY A 245 -1.87 -23.43 -2.21
N LEU A 246 -1.54 -22.73 -3.30
CA LEU A 246 -2.21 -21.48 -3.70
C LEU A 246 -3.69 -21.72 -4.03
N VAL A 247 -3.97 -22.71 -4.87
CA VAL A 247 -5.33 -23.04 -5.28
C VAL A 247 -6.18 -23.54 -4.10
N PRO A 248 -5.74 -24.55 -3.31
CA PRO A 248 -6.52 -25.00 -2.16
C PRO A 248 -6.69 -23.90 -1.10
N ALA A 249 -5.67 -23.08 -0.80
CA ALA A 249 -5.80 -21.97 0.14
C ALA A 249 -6.80 -20.91 -0.35
N GLY A 250 -6.75 -20.55 -1.63
CA GLY A 250 -7.70 -19.62 -2.24
C GLY A 250 -9.14 -20.15 -2.25
N LEU A 251 -9.33 -21.43 -2.59
CA LEU A 251 -10.65 -22.08 -2.56
C LEU A 251 -11.19 -22.21 -1.13
N ALA A 252 -10.33 -22.56 -0.16
CA ALA A 252 -10.71 -22.64 1.25
C ALA A 252 -11.11 -21.25 1.77
N LEU A 253 -10.31 -20.21 1.47
CA LEU A 253 -10.62 -18.83 1.81
C LEU A 253 -11.97 -18.42 1.23
N TRP A 254 -12.19 -18.63 -0.06
CA TRP A 254 -13.46 -18.29 -0.72
C TRP A 254 -14.67 -18.99 -0.09
N ARG A 255 -14.54 -20.29 0.27
CA ARG A 255 -15.60 -21.05 0.92
C ARG A 255 -15.90 -20.55 2.32
N VAL A 256 -14.88 -20.27 3.11
CA VAL A 256 -15.03 -19.75 4.48
C VAL A 256 -15.68 -18.38 4.45
N GLU A 257 -15.18 -17.47 3.62
CA GLU A 257 -15.72 -16.12 3.46
C GLU A 257 -17.20 -16.16 2.98
N SER A 258 -17.52 -17.05 2.02
CA SER A 258 -18.89 -17.22 1.53
C SER A 258 -19.80 -17.81 2.59
N ALA A 259 -19.32 -18.72 3.43
CA ALA A 259 -20.10 -19.33 4.51
C ALA A 259 -20.37 -18.31 5.63
N LEU A 260 -19.41 -17.47 5.97
CA LEU A 260 -19.56 -16.38 6.94
C LEU A 260 -20.57 -15.35 6.45
N GLU A 261 -20.47 -14.96 5.18
CA GLU A 261 -21.42 -14.02 4.58
C GLU A 261 -22.86 -14.57 4.55
N ALA A 262 -23.02 -15.86 4.23
CA ALA A 262 -24.32 -16.52 4.25
C ALA A 262 -24.95 -16.60 5.66
N ARG A 263 -24.13 -16.61 6.72
CA ARG A 263 -24.57 -16.55 8.11
C ARG A 263 -24.88 -15.12 8.62
N GLY A 264 -24.70 -14.10 7.74
CA GLY A 264 -24.85 -12.70 8.14
C GLY A 264 -23.65 -12.17 8.95
N GLU A 265 -22.58 -12.96 9.05
CA GLU A 265 -21.32 -12.51 9.63
C GLU A 265 -20.55 -11.69 8.59
N ARG A 266 -19.57 -10.91 9.04
CA ARG A 266 -18.78 -10.05 8.13
C ARG A 266 -17.42 -10.68 7.84
N PRO A 267 -17.25 -11.27 6.66
CA PRO A 267 -16.00 -11.88 6.24
C PRO A 267 -14.89 -10.83 6.03
N LEU A 268 -13.63 -11.27 5.93
CA LEU A 268 -12.47 -10.43 5.68
C LEU A 268 -12.58 -9.72 4.32
N MET A 269 -12.96 -10.51 3.30
CA MET A 269 -13.17 -10.05 1.93
C MET A 269 -14.52 -10.55 1.43
N PRO A 270 -15.62 -9.82 1.65
CA PRO A 270 -16.96 -10.27 1.29
C PRO A 270 -17.04 -10.67 -0.18
N PRO A 271 -17.37 -11.93 -0.52
CA PRO A 271 -17.52 -12.37 -1.90
C PRO A 271 -18.57 -11.60 -2.70
N SER A 272 -19.59 -11.04 -2.04
CA SER A 272 -20.60 -10.17 -2.65
C SER A 272 -19.99 -8.93 -3.29
N LEU A 273 -18.91 -8.37 -2.74
CA LEU A 273 -18.24 -7.21 -3.34
C LEU A 273 -17.72 -7.50 -4.75
N PHE A 274 -17.27 -8.74 -5.00
CA PHE A 274 -16.78 -9.16 -6.32
C PHE A 274 -17.92 -9.48 -7.31
N ARG A 275 -19.16 -9.57 -6.83
CA ARG A 275 -20.35 -9.76 -7.68
C ARG A 275 -20.99 -8.45 -8.12
N VAL A 276 -20.61 -7.33 -7.50
CA VAL A 276 -21.11 -6.00 -7.88
C VAL A 276 -20.59 -5.65 -9.29
N PRO A 277 -21.46 -5.28 -10.24
CA PRO A 277 -21.02 -4.90 -11.59
C PRO A 277 -19.98 -3.77 -11.55
N GLY A 278 -18.86 -3.97 -12.25
CA GLY A 278 -17.75 -3.00 -12.30
C GLY A 278 -16.73 -3.12 -11.17
N ALA A 279 -17.10 -3.60 -9.97
CA ALA A 279 -16.18 -3.73 -8.85
C ALA A 279 -14.98 -4.64 -9.15
N PRO A 280 -15.12 -5.83 -9.78
CA PRO A 280 -13.98 -6.67 -10.11
C PRO A 280 -12.95 -5.97 -11.00
N ALA A 281 -13.42 -5.16 -11.97
CA ALA A 281 -12.50 -4.38 -12.82
C ALA A 281 -11.76 -3.32 -12.01
N GLY A 282 -12.42 -2.67 -11.06
CA GLY A 282 -11.80 -1.72 -10.15
C GLY A 282 -10.78 -2.38 -9.22
N PHE A 283 -11.09 -3.55 -8.65
CA PHE A 283 -10.15 -4.33 -7.84
C PHE A 283 -8.92 -4.77 -8.65
N LEU A 284 -9.12 -5.28 -9.87
CA LEU A 284 -8.03 -5.64 -10.78
C LEU A 284 -7.17 -4.42 -11.13
N ALA A 285 -7.80 -3.29 -11.43
CA ALA A 285 -7.12 -2.03 -11.69
C ALA A 285 -6.25 -1.60 -10.50
N GLN A 286 -6.83 -1.62 -9.30
CA GLN A 286 -6.14 -1.26 -8.05
C GLN A 286 -4.96 -2.19 -7.77
N ALA A 287 -5.15 -3.50 -7.95
CA ALA A 287 -4.10 -4.51 -7.79
C ALA A 287 -2.93 -4.27 -8.75
N ALA A 288 -3.21 -4.08 -10.04
CA ALA A 288 -2.20 -3.87 -11.06
C ALA A 288 -1.38 -2.59 -10.83
N VAL A 289 -2.05 -1.49 -10.50
CA VAL A 289 -1.37 -0.21 -10.22
C VAL A 289 -0.44 -0.36 -9.02
N THR A 290 -0.92 -0.92 -7.93
CA THR A 290 -0.14 -1.09 -6.69
C THR A 290 1.04 -2.04 -6.90
N PHE A 291 0.81 -3.15 -7.61
CA PHE A 291 1.84 -4.12 -7.98
C PHE A 291 2.95 -3.48 -8.81
N CYS A 292 2.59 -2.78 -9.90
CA CYS A 292 3.57 -2.16 -10.78
C CYS A 292 4.33 -1.02 -10.09
N TYR A 293 3.64 -0.24 -9.26
CA TYR A 293 4.23 0.86 -8.53
C TYR A 293 5.30 0.40 -7.53
N SER A 294 5.01 -0.64 -6.75
CA SER A 294 5.99 -1.17 -5.77
C SER A 294 7.21 -1.78 -6.44
N GLY A 295 7.00 -2.53 -7.52
CA GLY A 295 8.09 -3.08 -8.34
C GLY A 295 8.97 -1.99 -8.94
N PHE A 296 8.37 -0.94 -9.47
CA PHE A 296 9.08 0.23 -9.98
C PHE A 296 9.93 0.90 -8.89
N LEU A 297 9.36 1.20 -7.73
CA LEU A 297 10.10 1.85 -6.63
C LEU A 297 11.32 1.04 -6.22
N PHE A 298 11.16 -0.26 -6.01
CA PHE A 298 12.23 -1.16 -5.58
C PHE A 298 13.35 -1.26 -6.61
N VAL A 299 13.01 -1.60 -7.86
CA VAL A 299 14.02 -1.85 -8.91
C VAL A 299 14.73 -0.56 -9.29
N THR A 300 14.00 0.57 -9.32
CA THR A 300 14.61 1.88 -9.64
C THR A 300 15.59 2.30 -8.56
N ALA A 301 15.22 2.23 -7.28
CA ALA A 301 16.12 2.59 -6.18
C ALA A 301 17.39 1.72 -6.19
N LEU A 302 17.25 0.41 -6.40
CA LEU A 302 18.36 -0.53 -6.45
C LEU A 302 19.27 -0.25 -7.65
N CYS A 303 18.73 0.01 -8.83
CA CYS A 303 19.47 0.29 -10.05
C CYS A 303 20.26 1.62 -9.95
N LEU A 304 19.62 2.67 -9.40
CA LEU A 304 20.29 3.96 -9.22
C LEU A 304 21.50 3.86 -8.29
N GLN A 305 21.38 3.11 -7.19
CA GLN A 305 22.45 2.98 -6.22
C GLN A 305 23.55 2.03 -6.72
N ARG A 306 23.21 0.82 -7.19
CA ARG A 306 24.21 -0.21 -7.53
C ARG A 306 24.82 -0.05 -8.91
N ASN A 307 24.08 0.44 -9.91
CA ASN A 307 24.58 0.56 -11.28
C ASN A 307 25.12 1.96 -11.57
N ILE A 308 24.35 2.99 -11.21
CA ILE A 308 24.72 4.37 -11.50
C ILE A 308 25.69 4.91 -10.45
N GLY A 309 25.63 4.41 -9.21
CA GLY A 309 26.44 4.87 -8.09
C GLY A 309 25.88 6.10 -7.39
N PHE A 310 24.56 6.36 -7.54
CA PHE A 310 23.90 7.42 -6.78
C PHE A 310 24.01 7.14 -5.28
N SER A 311 24.27 8.19 -4.52
CA SER A 311 24.11 8.12 -3.07
C SER A 311 22.66 7.82 -2.70
N PRO A 312 22.38 7.29 -1.49
CA PRO A 312 21.02 7.12 -1.02
C PRO A 312 20.19 8.40 -1.10
N GLN A 313 20.81 9.58 -0.85
CA GLN A 313 20.16 10.88 -0.99
C GLN A 313 19.77 11.17 -2.45
N GLN A 314 20.69 11.05 -3.40
CA GLN A 314 20.37 11.27 -4.82
C GLN A 314 19.30 10.31 -5.33
N SER A 315 19.35 9.05 -4.87
CA SER A 315 18.31 8.06 -5.16
C SER A 315 16.94 8.51 -4.59
N GLY A 316 16.90 8.98 -3.35
CA GLY A 316 15.69 9.50 -2.71
C GLY A 316 15.13 10.74 -3.40
N ASP A 317 16.01 11.70 -3.74
CA ASP A 317 15.65 12.95 -4.40
C ASP A 317 15.07 12.70 -5.81
N SER A 318 15.49 11.62 -6.49
CA SER A 318 14.93 11.20 -7.78
C SER A 318 13.41 10.93 -7.71
N PHE A 319 12.88 10.60 -6.53
CA PHE A 319 11.44 10.37 -6.33
C PHE A 319 10.69 11.60 -5.82
N GLY A 320 11.37 12.74 -5.61
CA GLY A 320 10.73 13.97 -5.13
C GLY A 320 9.64 14.46 -6.07
N SER A 321 9.91 14.47 -7.36
CA SER A 321 8.94 14.83 -8.40
C SER A 321 7.74 13.87 -8.46
N LEU A 322 7.94 12.57 -8.16
CA LEU A 322 6.87 11.58 -8.12
C LEU A 322 5.78 11.98 -7.14
N GLY A 323 6.15 12.36 -5.91
CA GLY A 323 5.17 12.75 -4.91
C GLY A 323 4.50 14.08 -5.21
N LEU A 324 5.25 15.08 -5.71
CA LEU A 324 4.69 16.35 -6.12
C LEU A 324 3.66 16.15 -7.24
N MET A 325 4.01 15.41 -8.27
CA MET A 325 3.13 15.15 -9.41
C MET A 325 1.95 14.24 -9.04
N PHE A 326 2.13 13.30 -8.10
CA PHE A 326 1.01 12.55 -7.52
C PHE A 326 0.02 13.47 -6.81
N PHE A 327 0.51 14.38 -5.99
CA PHE A 327 -0.34 15.35 -5.30
C PHE A 327 -1.13 16.22 -6.30
N LEU A 328 -0.44 16.83 -7.27
CA LEU A 328 -1.08 17.62 -8.31
C LEU A 328 -2.09 16.82 -9.13
N GLY A 329 -1.73 15.61 -9.55
CA GLY A 329 -2.60 14.70 -10.31
C GLY A 329 -3.86 14.32 -9.54
N SER A 330 -3.75 14.12 -8.23
CA SER A 330 -4.91 13.81 -7.38
C SER A 330 -5.94 14.94 -7.30
N MET A 331 -5.50 16.18 -7.48
CA MET A 331 -6.39 17.35 -7.52
C MET A 331 -7.09 17.51 -8.88
N ILE A 332 -6.38 17.20 -9.97
CA ILE A 332 -6.88 17.35 -11.35
C ILE A 332 -7.82 16.21 -11.72
N GLY A 333 -7.51 14.98 -11.33
CA GLY A 333 -8.23 13.76 -11.71
C GLY A 333 -9.71 13.68 -11.27
N LYS A 334 -10.18 14.63 -10.46
CA LYS A 334 -11.57 14.67 -9.95
C LYS A 334 -12.61 15.01 -11.04
N ARG A 335 -12.21 15.53 -12.19
CA ARG A 335 -13.10 16.07 -13.24
C ARG A 335 -13.32 15.12 -14.42
N GLN A 336 -12.64 13.97 -14.48
CA GLN A 336 -12.67 13.07 -15.63
C GLN A 336 -13.55 11.84 -15.35
N ASP A 337 -14.07 11.24 -16.44
CA ASP A 337 -14.68 9.91 -16.39
C ASP A 337 -13.67 8.86 -15.89
N ASN A 338 -14.13 7.95 -15.03
CA ASN A 338 -13.26 7.01 -14.34
C ASN A 338 -12.45 6.11 -15.28
N GLY A 339 -13.08 5.62 -16.36
CA GLY A 339 -12.42 4.78 -17.34
C GLY A 339 -11.35 5.53 -18.14
N GLN A 340 -11.66 6.75 -18.59
CA GLN A 340 -10.74 7.62 -19.34
C GLN A 340 -9.56 8.05 -18.46
N ALA A 341 -9.83 8.46 -17.22
CA ALA A 341 -8.79 8.86 -16.27
C ALA A 341 -7.83 7.71 -15.97
N PHE A 342 -8.33 6.47 -15.85
CA PHE A 342 -7.48 5.29 -15.63
C PHE A 342 -6.56 5.04 -16.83
N VAL A 343 -7.11 5.05 -18.05
CA VAL A 343 -6.32 4.82 -19.29
C VAL A 343 -5.29 5.92 -19.50
N LEU A 344 -5.68 7.19 -19.32
CA LEU A 344 -4.73 8.31 -19.39
C LEU A 344 -3.61 8.14 -18.36
N GLY A 345 -3.95 7.77 -17.13
CA GLY A 345 -2.97 7.50 -16.08
C GLY A 345 -2.01 6.37 -16.45
N ALA A 346 -2.52 5.28 -17.05
CA ALA A 346 -1.70 4.18 -17.51
C ALA A 346 -0.72 4.61 -18.62
N ILE A 347 -1.18 5.37 -19.62
CA ILE A 347 -0.35 5.91 -20.70
C ILE A 347 0.77 6.80 -20.13
N VAL A 348 0.42 7.71 -19.22
CA VAL A 348 1.39 8.62 -18.59
C VAL A 348 2.41 7.84 -17.74
N THR A 349 1.98 6.82 -16.99
CA THR A 349 2.89 5.95 -16.22
C THR A 349 3.82 5.16 -17.13
N VAL A 350 3.30 4.59 -18.21
CA VAL A 350 4.10 3.88 -19.22
C VAL A 350 5.15 4.81 -19.85
N ALA A 351 4.76 6.04 -20.19
CA ALA A 351 5.70 7.06 -20.67
C ALA A 351 6.79 7.36 -19.62
N GLY A 352 6.43 7.42 -18.33
CA GLY A 352 7.38 7.58 -17.24
C GLY A 352 8.36 6.41 -17.12
N PHE A 353 7.87 5.16 -17.19
CA PHE A 353 8.73 3.96 -17.16
C PHE A 353 9.65 3.91 -18.38
N ALA A 354 9.13 4.22 -19.56
CA ALA A 354 9.92 4.29 -20.79
C ALA A 354 10.99 5.41 -20.71
N GLY A 355 10.63 6.58 -20.17
CA GLY A 355 11.56 7.70 -19.96
C GLY A 355 12.70 7.32 -19.01
N CYS A 356 12.40 6.75 -17.83
CA CYS A 356 13.41 6.26 -16.89
C CYS A 356 14.33 5.22 -17.54
N SER A 357 13.76 4.28 -18.31
CA SER A 357 14.51 3.25 -19.00
C SER A 357 15.41 3.84 -20.09
N GLY A 358 14.88 4.76 -20.90
CA GLY A 358 15.60 5.42 -21.97
C GLY A 358 16.78 6.27 -21.45
N TYR A 359 16.55 7.06 -20.40
CA TYR A 359 17.62 7.84 -19.79
C TYR A 359 18.71 6.96 -19.19
N LEU A 360 18.35 5.91 -18.48
CA LEU A 360 19.30 4.98 -17.89
C LEU A 360 20.13 4.24 -18.95
N TYR A 361 19.51 3.88 -20.07
CA TYR A 361 20.19 3.23 -21.19
C TYR A 361 21.11 4.20 -21.95
N ALA A 362 20.65 5.42 -22.23
CA ALA A 362 21.38 6.39 -23.04
C ALA A 362 22.57 7.03 -22.31
N TYR A 363 22.43 7.32 -21.02
CA TYR A 363 23.41 8.06 -20.25
C TYR A 363 24.25 7.18 -19.30
N GLY A 364 23.77 6.00 -18.92
CA GLY A 364 24.49 5.12 -18.01
C GLY A 364 24.96 5.85 -16.75
N ARG A 365 26.28 5.85 -16.50
CA ARG A 365 26.87 6.52 -15.33
C ARG A 365 26.87 8.05 -15.40
N ASP A 366 26.65 8.63 -16.56
CA ASP A 366 26.54 10.07 -16.76
C ASP A 366 25.09 10.56 -16.57
N LEU A 367 24.23 9.71 -16.02
CA LEU A 367 22.84 10.03 -15.72
C LEU A 367 22.76 11.14 -14.66
N HIS A 368 22.04 12.21 -14.97
CA HIS A 368 21.79 13.29 -14.05
C HIS A 368 20.47 13.10 -13.27
N LEU A 369 20.43 13.60 -12.04
CA LEU A 369 19.27 13.53 -11.16
C LEU A 369 17.97 14.03 -11.82
N TRP A 370 18.02 15.19 -12.50
CA TRP A 370 16.84 15.80 -13.13
C TRP A 370 16.18 14.94 -14.21
N GLN A 371 16.97 14.11 -14.92
CA GLN A 371 16.47 13.19 -15.94
C GLN A 371 15.57 12.13 -15.30
N MET A 372 16.02 11.56 -14.18
CA MET A 372 15.21 10.62 -13.42
C MET A 372 13.97 11.29 -12.82
N MET A 373 14.08 12.54 -12.35
CA MET A 373 12.95 13.30 -11.83
C MET A 373 11.86 13.54 -12.89
N LEU A 374 12.19 13.70 -14.16
CA LEU A 374 11.21 13.80 -15.24
C LEU A 374 10.40 12.49 -15.39
N GLY A 375 11.10 11.35 -15.46
CA GLY A 375 10.44 10.05 -15.58
C GLY A 375 9.60 9.69 -14.36
N THR A 376 10.15 9.83 -13.16
CA THR A 376 9.45 9.54 -11.90
C THR A 376 8.26 10.49 -11.68
N GLY A 377 8.36 11.76 -12.12
CA GLY A 377 7.25 12.71 -12.10
C GLY A 377 6.06 12.26 -12.94
N LEU A 378 6.32 11.77 -14.16
CA LEU A 378 5.27 11.17 -15.00
C LEU A 378 4.63 9.95 -14.32
N VAL A 379 5.44 9.09 -13.70
CA VAL A 379 4.93 7.95 -12.93
C VAL A 379 4.01 8.42 -11.80
N GLY A 380 4.41 9.46 -11.05
CA GLY A 380 3.58 10.03 -9.99
C GLY A 380 2.24 10.57 -10.49
N LEU A 381 2.25 11.33 -11.57
CA LEU A 381 1.05 11.89 -12.19
C LEU A 381 0.10 10.78 -12.68
N GLY A 382 0.62 9.80 -13.41
CA GLY A 382 -0.17 8.67 -13.92
C GLY A 382 -0.74 7.81 -12.80
N ASN A 383 0.03 7.53 -11.76
CA ASN A 383 -0.45 6.80 -10.59
C ASN A 383 -1.58 7.52 -9.85
N ALA A 384 -1.52 8.86 -9.74
CA ALA A 384 -2.60 9.63 -9.13
C ALA A 384 -3.92 9.43 -9.88
N PHE A 385 -3.90 9.47 -11.22
CA PHE A 385 -5.08 9.23 -12.04
C PHE A 385 -5.60 7.81 -11.91
N MET A 386 -4.71 6.81 -11.96
CA MET A 386 -5.09 5.40 -11.88
C MET A 386 -5.67 5.03 -10.52
N LEU A 387 -4.99 5.36 -9.42
CA LEU A 387 -5.42 5.02 -8.07
C LEU A 387 -6.76 5.66 -7.71
N THR A 388 -6.92 6.96 -8.01
CA THR A 388 -8.19 7.65 -7.73
C THR A 388 -9.34 7.14 -8.56
N SER A 389 -9.10 6.78 -9.83
CA SER A 389 -10.14 6.22 -10.72
C SER A 389 -10.53 4.81 -10.32
N ALA A 390 -9.55 3.94 -10.05
CA ALA A 390 -9.80 2.57 -9.61
C ALA A 390 -10.64 2.54 -8.32
N TYR A 391 -10.31 3.40 -7.36
CA TYR A 391 -11.07 3.53 -6.12
C TYR A 391 -12.51 3.99 -6.36
N ARG A 392 -12.72 4.96 -7.26
CA ARG A 392 -14.07 5.41 -7.66
C ARG A 392 -14.85 4.33 -8.40
N ILE A 393 -14.21 3.55 -9.28
CA ILE A 393 -14.84 2.42 -9.98
C ILE A 393 -15.33 1.37 -8.97
N ILE A 394 -14.53 1.06 -7.94
CA ILE A 394 -14.95 0.13 -6.89
C ILE A 394 -16.17 0.65 -6.14
N LEU A 395 -16.13 1.91 -5.70
CA LEU A 395 -17.17 2.47 -4.83
C LEU A 395 -18.43 2.94 -5.58
N SER A 396 -18.38 3.16 -6.89
CA SER A 396 -19.50 3.74 -7.66
C SER A 396 -20.79 2.92 -7.59
N ASN A 397 -20.68 1.59 -7.46
CA ASN A 397 -21.80 0.68 -7.46
C ASN A 397 -22.01 -0.04 -6.11
N ILE A 398 -21.17 0.30 -5.11
CA ILE A 398 -21.27 -0.25 -3.76
C ILE A 398 -22.07 0.72 -2.90
N GLY A 399 -23.17 0.24 -2.29
CA GLY A 399 -23.99 1.05 -1.39
C GLY A 399 -23.18 1.61 -0.22
N ALA A 400 -23.55 2.80 0.27
CA ALA A 400 -22.83 3.49 1.35
C ALA A 400 -22.66 2.62 2.62
N GLN A 401 -23.57 1.70 2.87
CA GLN A 401 -23.53 0.74 3.98
C GLN A 401 -22.36 -0.25 3.89
N HIS A 402 -21.88 -0.60 2.67
CA HIS A 402 -20.76 -1.52 2.44
C HIS A 402 -19.45 -0.81 2.07
N ALA A 403 -19.44 0.52 2.00
CA ALA A 403 -18.26 1.30 1.62
C ALA A 403 -17.06 1.07 2.56
N GLY A 404 -17.31 0.86 3.85
CA GLY A 404 -16.28 0.55 4.84
C GLY A 404 -15.62 -0.82 4.59
N GLU A 405 -16.40 -1.84 4.26
CA GLU A 405 -15.93 -3.19 3.93
C GLU A 405 -15.12 -3.19 2.63
N ALA A 406 -15.63 -2.49 1.61
CA ALA A 406 -14.91 -2.31 0.34
C ALA A 406 -13.57 -1.59 0.54
N SER A 407 -13.53 -0.53 1.34
CA SER A 407 -12.29 0.19 1.65
C SER A 407 -11.28 -0.69 2.40
N ALA A 408 -11.73 -1.52 3.33
CA ALA A 408 -10.88 -2.46 4.04
C ALA A 408 -10.31 -3.53 3.07
N ALA A 409 -11.17 -4.10 2.21
CA ALA A 409 -10.75 -5.07 1.19
C ALA A 409 -9.72 -4.46 0.21
N VAL A 410 -9.94 -3.23 -0.26
CA VAL A 410 -8.97 -2.50 -1.11
C VAL A 410 -7.64 -2.33 -0.39
N SER A 411 -7.65 -1.87 0.85
CA SER A 411 -6.41 -1.63 1.61
C SER A 411 -5.64 -2.94 1.87
N THR A 412 -6.34 -4.01 2.20
CA THR A 412 -5.75 -5.35 2.39
C THR A 412 -5.09 -5.85 1.11
N MET A 413 -5.81 -5.75 -0.02
CA MET A 413 -5.30 -6.13 -1.33
C MET A 413 -4.10 -5.26 -1.74
N GLN A 414 -4.13 -3.95 -1.51
CA GLN A 414 -3.00 -3.07 -1.80
C GLN A 414 -1.72 -3.53 -1.11
N GLN A 415 -1.78 -3.86 0.17
CA GLN A 415 -0.59 -4.30 0.91
C GLN A 415 -0.05 -5.64 0.39
N GLY A 416 -0.94 -6.60 0.06
CA GLY A 416 -0.54 -7.84 -0.59
C GLY A 416 0.13 -7.59 -1.96
N CYS A 417 -0.44 -6.68 -2.76
CA CYS A 417 0.11 -6.31 -4.07
C CYS A 417 1.43 -5.53 -3.95
N TYR A 418 1.63 -4.72 -2.92
CA TYR A 418 2.94 -4.10 -2.64
C TYR A 418 4.03 -5.15 -2.43
N ALA A 419 3.76 -6.15 -1.59
CA ALA A 419 4.71 -7.23 -1.34
C ALA A 419 5.00 -8.04 -2.61
N LEU A 420 3.94 -8.43 -3.33
CA LEU A 420 4.04 -9.25 -4.53
C LEU A 420 4.74 -8.52 -5.67
N GLY A 421 4.40 -7.25 -5.91
CA GLY A 421 5.01 -6.44 -6.97
C GLY A 421 6.51 -6.26 -6.75
N THR A 422 6.91 -5.96 -5.51
CA THR A 422 8.33 -5.88 -5.13
C THR A 422 9.04 -7.22 -5.38
N ALA A 423 8.47 -8.34 -4.89
CA ALA A 423 9.09 -9.66 -4.99
C ALA A 423 9.22 -10.13 -6.44
N VAL A 424 8.16 -9.99 -7.25
CA VAL A 424 8.15 -10.40 -8.67
C VAL A 424 9.10 -9.54 -9.48
N ALA A 425 9.04 -8.22 -9.34
CA ALA A 425 9.91 -7.31 -10.07
C ALA A 425 11.38 -7.53 -9.71
N ALA A 426 11.71 -7.71 -8.42
CA ALA A 426 13.06 -8.00 -7.96
C ALA A 426 13.59 -9.33 -8.51
N THR A 427 12.76 -10.38 -8.51
CA THR A 427 13.13 -11.70 -9.03
C THR A 427 13.35 -11.68 -10.54
N PHE A 428 12.43 -11.02 -11.27
CA PHE A 428 12.55 -10.87 -12.73
C PHE A 428 13.80 -10.07 -13.10
N PHE A 429 14.00 -8.92 -12.43
CA PHE A 429 15.20 -8.09 -12.59
C PHE A 429 16.49 -8.89 -12.29
N GLY A 430 16.52 -9.63 -11.18
CA GLY A 430 17.65 -10.44 -10.78
C GLY A 430 18.02 -11.51 -11.80
N ARG A 431 17.02 -12.17 -12.42
CA ARG A 431 17.27 -13.15 -13.51
C ARG A 431 17.85 -12.53 -14.77
N MET A 432 17.51 -11.26 -15.05
CA MET A 432 17.98 -10.52 -16.22
C MET A 432 19.35 -9.85 -16.00
N LEU A 433 19.85 -9.78 -14.75
CA LEU A 433 21.12 -9.08 -14.43
C LEU A 433 22.34 -9.62 -15.20
N GLY A 434 22.33 -10.90 -15.59
CA GLY A 434 23.37 -11.47 -16.45
C GLY A 434 23.51 -10.79 -17.82
N GLN A 435 22.50 -10.06 -18.28
CA GLN A 435 22.49 -9.27 -19.51
C GLN A 435 22.90 -7.79 -19.28
N GLY A 436 23.24 -7.42 -18.04
CA GLY A 436 23.58 -6.06 -17.62
C GLY A 436 22.40 -5.30 -17.00
N TYR A 437 22.73 -4.35 -16.14
CA TYR A 437 21.72 -3.56 -15.39
C TYR A 437 20.74 -2.79 -16.29
N PRO A 438 21.16 -2.07 -17.35
CA PRO A 438 20.23 -1.33 -18.20
C PRO A 438 19.23 -2.24 -18.89
N THR A 439 19.68 -3.39 -19.43
CA THR A 439 18.82 -4.37 -20.09
C THR A 439 17.83 -4.99 -19.10
N ALA A 440 18.29 -5.37 -17.91
CA ALA A 440 17.45 -5.92 -16.87
C ALA A 440 16.37 -4.92 -16.41
N PHE A 441 16.75 -3.64 -16.27
CA PHE A 441 15.82 -2.56 -15.94
C PHE A 441 14.77 -2.37 -17.04
N MET A 442 15.18 -2.24 -18.29
CA MET A 442 14.27 -2.09 -19.44
C MET A 442 13.30 -3.26 -19.57
N ALA A 443 13.80 -4.51 -19.43
CA ALA A 443 12.95 -5.70 -19.48
C ALA A 443 11.91 -5.71 -18.35
N THR A 444 12.32 -5.32 -17.14
CA THR A 444 11.42 -5.25 -15.98
C THR A 444 10.37 -4.16 -16.18
N MET A 445 10.77 -2.95 -16.57
CA MET A 445 9.82 -1.87 -16.86
C MET A 445 8.88 -2.23 -18.02
N GLY A 446 9.39 -2.89 -19.06
CA GLY A 446 8.56 -3.40 -20.17
C GLY A 446 7.49 -4.39 -19.72
N ALA A 447 7.84 -5.32 -18.83
CA ALA A 447 6.88 -6.25 -18.25
C ALA A 447 5.79 -5.52 -17.43
N LEU A 448 6.18 -4.54 -16.60
CA LEU A 448 5.24 -3.73 -15.82
C LEU A 448 4.34 -2.86 -16.74
N CYS A 449 4.90 -2.30 -17.82
CA CYS A 449 4.13 -1.58 -18.85
C CYS A 449 3.06 -2.48 -19.48
N LEU A 450 3.43 -3.70 -19.86
CA LEU A 450 2.50 -4.66 -20.46
C LEU A 450 1.33 -4.96 -19.52
N ILE A 451 1.59 -5.20 -18.23
CA ILE A 451 0.55 -5.42 -17.21
C ILE A 451 -0.39 -4.22 -17.15
N LEU A 452 0.14 -3.01 -17.05
CA LEU A 452 -0.68 -1.79 -16.97
C LEU A 452 -1.52 -1.59 -18.22
N LEU A 453 -0.96 -1.79 -19.41
CA LEU A 453 -1.69 -1.61 -20.66
C LEU A 453 -2.80 -2.64 -20.85
N VAL A 454 -2.54 -3.91 -20.51
CA VAL A 454 -3.56 -4.97 -20.55
C VAL A 454 -4.71 -4.64 -19.60
N VAL A 455 -4.40 -4.25 -18.36
CA VAL A 455 -5.44 -3.89 -17.37
C VAL A 455 -6.17 -2.62 -17.81
N ALA A 456 -5.49 -1.63 -18.36
CA ALA A 456 -6.12 -0.41 -18.87
C ALA A 456 -7.10 -0.72 -20.02
N ALA A 457 -6.75 -1.62 -20.92
CA ALA A 457 -7.64 -2.08 -22.00
C ALA A 457 -8.89 -2.81 -21.43
N LEU A 458 -8.71 -3.69 -20.43
CA LEU A 458 -9.83 -4.38 -19.78
C LEU A 458 -10.75 -3.41 -19.04
N VAL A 459 -10.21 -2.43 -18.31
CA VAL A 459 -11.00 -1.39 -17.64
C VAL A 459 -11.76 -0.55 -18.66
N TRP A 460 -11.11 -0.16 -19.77
CA TRP A 460 -11.74 0.60 -20.84
C TRP A 460 -12.92 -0.14 -21.47
N GLN A 461 -12.75 -1.44 -21.77
CA GLN A 461 -13.81 -2.27 -22.35
C GLN A 461 -15.03 -2.39 -21.41
N ARG A 462 -14.79 -2.54 -20.11
CA ARG A 462 -15.84 -2.71 -19.10
C ARG A 462 -16.57 -1.41 -18.74
N GLN A 463 -15.92 -0.25 -18.95
CA GLN A 463 -16.48 1.08 -18.64
C GLN A 463 -17.13 1.75 -19.85
N ARG A 464 -17.03 1.18 -21.05
CA ARG A 464 -17.78 1.69 -22.22
C ARG A 464 -19.27 1.56 -21.95
N PRO A 465 -20.08 2.65 -22.08
CA PRO A 465 -21.51 2.53 -22.02
C PRO A 465 -21.93 1.53 -23.12
N SER A 466 -22.71 0.51 -22.74
CA SER A 466 -23.37 -0.35 -23.72
C SER A 466 -24.13 0.56 -24.66
N ARG A 467 -23.71 0.63 -25.92
CA ARG A 467 -24.52 1.28 -26.98
C ARG A 467 -25.83 0.49 -27.06
N VAL A 468 -26.86 0.97 -26.37
CA VAL A 468 -28.21 0.52 -26.63
C VAL A 468 -28.47 0.91 -28.09
N PRO A 469 -28.82 -0.03 -28.99
CA PRO A 469 -29.20 0.33 -30.34
C PRO A 469 -30.40 1.26 -30.25
N VAL A 470 -30.31 2.43 -30.87
CA VAL A 470 -31.38 3.45 -30.92
C VAL A 470 -32.58 2.96 -31.74
N ASP A 471 -32.54 1.75 -32.31
CA ASP A 471 -33.53 1.20 -33.20
C ASP A 471 -34.78 0.61 -32.53
N SER A 472 -34.94 0.72 -31.19
CA SER A 472 -36.17 0.22 -30.53
C SER A 472 -37.16 1.30 -30.06
N MET A 473 -37.01 2.56 -30.49
CA MET A 473 -37.99 3.63 -30.23
C MET A 473 -38.69 4.15 -31.49
N ALA A 474 -38.74 3.35 -32.53
CA ALA A 474 -39.55 3.64 -33.71
C ALA A 474 -40.57 2.49 -33.90
N CYS A 475 -41.66 2.51 -33.12
CA CYS A 475 -42.96 1.92 -33.41
C CYS A 475 -44.02 2.55 -32.50
#